data_ea883c5240fefc2c224018ca4cb29d71
#
_entry.id   ea883c5240fefc2c224018ca4cb29d71
#
_cell.length_a   1.000
_cell.length_b   1.000
_cell.length_c   1.000
_cell.angle_alpha   90.00
_cell.angle_beta   90.00
_cell.angle_gamma   90.00
#
_symmetry.space_group_name_H-M   'P 1'
#
loop_
_entity.id
_entity.type
_entity.pdbx_description
1 polymer ?
#
loop_
_entity_poly.entity_id
_entity_poly.type
_entity_poly.pdbx_seq_one_letter_code
_entity_poly.pdbx_strand_id
1 'polypeptide(L)'
;MSESIIKGYVVNRIDYQQNDEIITILDENGNRIPVISLGSRKITSKNGRNLFLGNYCEFEIFMARFANKVSRLKKCNAIVQADWRIANIESFNLLCECVCKTNSNGEINFIFWKKMLDLILSNQYSIKQLDLIIMQKFCLLNGISLEVNKCVVCGSRILKTLNFNKHGMVCNVHFNPRSEKAYSLEENKLFYYLFNNEYRKTSMYTASFDFAIKLLKEYIDNNLGIKFDTLFKY
;
A
#
# COMPACT_ATOMS: atom_id res chain seq x y z
N MET A 1 -30.40 -13.49 -9.26
CA MET A 1 -29.20 -12.93 -8.63
C MET A 1 -29.22 -13.41 -7.20
N SER A 2 -28.13 -14.02 -6.73
CA SER A 2 -28.01 -14.39 -5.31
C SER A 2 -27.63 -13.15 -4.52
N GLU A 3 -28.25 -12.97 -3.37
CA GLU A 3 -27.83 -11.95 -2.41
C GLU A 3 -26.70 -12.52 -1.54
N SER A 4 -25.73 -11.68 -1.22
CA SER A 4 -24.61 -12.03 -0.33
C SER A 4 -24.37 -10.87 0.63
N ILE A 5 -24.01 -11.20 1.87
CA ILE A 5 -23.60 -10.22 2.87
C ILE A 5 -22.11 -10.40 3.10
N ILE A 6 -21.34 -9.34 2.95
CA ILE A 6 -19.91 -9.33 3.20
C ILE A 6 -19.53 -8.16 4.12
N LYS A 7 -18.46 -8.35 4.91
CA LYS A 7 -17.86 -7.28 5.71
C LYS A 7 -16.49 -6.95 5.14
N GLY A 8 -16.13 -5.67 5.20
CA GLY A 8 -14.84 -5.22 4.67
C GLY A 8 -14.67 -3.71 4.69
N TYR A 9 -13.53 -3.27 4.19
CA TYR A 9 -13.18 -1.86 4.06
C TYR A 9 -13.46 -1.34 2.66
N VAL A 10 -13.92 -0.09 2.55
CA VAL A 10 -13.95 0.65 1.27
C VAL A 10 -12.51 1.11 0.98
N VAL A 11 -11.88 0.53 -0.05
CA VAL A 11 -10.46 0.82 -0.39
C VAL A 11 -10.29 1.60 -1.68
N ASN A 12 -11.33 1.68 -2.53
CA ASN A 12 -11.30 2.51 -3.73
C ASN A 12 -12.70 2.96 -4.12
N ARG A 13 -12.80 4.13 -4.76
CA ARG A 13 -14.01 4.69 -5.34
C ARG A 13 -13.66 5.34 -6.66
N ILE A 14 -14.39 4.99 -7.71
CA ILE A 14 -14.22 5.52 -9.06
C ILE A 14 -15.57 5.99 -9.56
N ASP A 15 -15.63 7.21 -10.07
CA ASP A 15 -16.84 7.76 -10.69
C ASP A 15 -17.26 6.90 -11.87
N TYR A 16 -18.54 6.54 -11.91
CA TYR A 16 -19.14 5.75 -12.97
C TYR A 16 -20.50 6.34 -13.34
N GLN A 17 -20.67 6.71 -14.61
CA GLN A 17 -21.84 7.44 -15.07
C GLN A 17 -22.10 8.75 -14.28
N GLN A 18 -23.30 9.31 -14.38
CA GLN A 18 -23.60 10.64 -13.83
C GLN A 18 -23.64 10.67 -12.29
N ASN A 19 -24.24 9.65 -11.66
CA ASN A 19 -24.48 9.60 -10.22
C ASN A 19 -24.01 8.31 -9.54
N ASP A 20 -23.38 7.43 -10.29
CA ASP A 20 -23.00 6.11 -9.85
C ASP A 20 -21.50 6.04 -9.56
N GLU A 21 -21.07 5.04 -8.80
CA GLU A 21 -19.67 4.76 -8.50
C GLU A 21 -19.39 3.26 -8.63
N ILE A 22 -18.18 2.92 -9.01
CA ILE A 22 -17.59 1.60 -8.77
C ILE A 22 -16.75 1.73 -7.50
N ILE A 23 -17.11 0.96 -6.48
CA ILE A 23 -16.35 0.87 -5.24
C ILE A 23 -15.60 -0.46 -5.19
N THR A 24 -14.41 -0.48 -4.62
CA THR A 24 -13.68 -1.70 -4.32
C THR A 24 -13.74 -1.96 -2.82
N ILE A 25 -14.23 -3.12 -2.45
CA ILE A 25 -14.30 -3.60 -1.07
C ILE A 25 -13.13 -4.55 -0.84
N LEU A 26 -12.37 -4.35 0.22
CA LEU A 26 -11.42 -5.33 0.74
C LEU A 26 -12.13 -6.14 1.83
N ASP A 27 -12.49 -7.39 1.54
CA ASP A 27 -13.14 -8.26 2.51
C ASP A 27 -12.17 -8.80 3.57
N GLU A 28 -12.70 -9.45 4.59
CA GLU A 28 -11.90 -10.02 5.70
C GLU A 28 -10.99 -11.17 5.24
N ASN A 29 -11.27 -11.79 4.08
CA ASN A 29 -10.42 -12.80 3.46
C ASN A 29 -9.34 -12.19 2.57
N GLY A 30 -9.26 -10.84 2.47
CA GLY A 30 -8.29 -10.12 1.66
C GLY A 30 -8.59 -10.09 0.16
N ASN A 31 -9.83 -10.43 -0.23
CA ASN A 31 -10.27 -10.31 -1.62
C ASN A 31 -10.70 -8.88 -1.93
N ARG A 32 -10.40 -8.45 -3.14
CA ARG A 32 -10.84 -7.16 -3.69
C ARG A 32 -12.09 -7.37 -4.52
N ILE A 33 -13.21 -6.86 -4.04
CA ILE A 33 -14.53 -7.08 -4.64
C ILE A 33 -15.02 -5.77 -5.23
N PRO A 34 -14.99 -5.59 -6.57
CA PRO A 34 -15.57 -4.43 -7.21
C PRO A 34 -17.11 -4.55 -7.23
N VAL A 35 -17.81 -3.47 -6.87
CA VAL A 35 -19.27 -3.40 -6.92
C VAL A 35 -19.72 -2.04 -7.46
N ILE A 36 -20.80 -2.04 -8.26
CA ILE A 36 -21.44 -0.81 -8.73
C ILE A 36 -22.42 -0.34 -7.67
N SER A 37 -22.28 0.90 -7.22
CA SER A 37 -23.19 1.59 -6.32
C SER A 37 -24.01 2.63 -7.09
N LEU A 38 -25.28 2.32 -7.36
CA LEU A 38 -26.15 3.20 -8.11
C LEU A 38 -26.61 4.39 -7.27
N GLY A 39 -26.52 5.58 -7.84
CA GLY A 39 -26.98 6.83 -7.21
C GLY A 39 -26.22 7.21 -5.95
N SER A 40 -25.07 6.64 -5.68
CA SER A 40 -24.29 6.89 -4.46
C SER A 40 -23.76 8.32 -4.37
N ARG A 41 -23.56 9.00 -5.49
CA ARG A 41 -23.12 10.40 -5.56
C ARG A 41 -24.24 11.42 -5.33
N LYS A 42 -25.50 10.99 -5.31
CA LYS A 42 -26.61 11.90 -4.97
C LYS A 42 -26.55 12.28 -3.50
N ILE A 43 -26.82 13.56 -3.18
CA ILE A 43 -26.84 14.08 -1.80
C ILE A 43 -27.81 13.28 -0.92
N THR A 44 -28.92 12.80 -1.51
CA THR A 44 -29.96 12.02 -0.82
C THR A 44 -29.62 10.53 -0.68
N SER A 45 -28.44 10.10 -1.16
CA SER A 45 -28.06 8.69 -1.14
C SER A 45 -27.87 8.16 0.27
N LYS A 46 -28.61 7.11 0.63
CA LYS A 46 -28.42 6.41 1.91
C LYS A 46 -27.13 5.61 1.93
N ASN A 47 -26.70 5.04 0.80
CA ASN A 47 -25.45 4.30 0.69
C ASN A 47 -24.25 5.25 0.63
N GLY A 48 -24.32 6.33 -0.14
CA GLY A 48 -23.19 7.23 -0.40
C GLY A 48 -22.49 7.75 0.86
N ARG A 49 -23.28 8.09 1.90
CA ARG A 49 -22.76 8.57 3.19
C ARG A 49 -21.98 7.51 4.00
N ASN A 50 -22.13 6.23 3.69
CA ASN A 50 -21.44 5.14 4.35
C ASN A 50 -20.20 4.66 3.56
N LEU A 51 -20.08 5.05 2.27
CA LEU A 51 -19.06 4.58 1.35
C LEU A 51 -17.77 5.41 1.37
N PHE A 52 -17.47 6.12 2.47
CA PHE A 52 -16.18 6.82 2.56
C PHE A 52 -15.02 5.84 2.60
N LEU A 53 -13.92 6.21 1.93
CA LEU A 53 -12.69 5.42 1.94
C LEU A 53 -12.25 5.16 3.39
N GLY A 54 -11.85 3.92 3.67
CA GLY A 54 -11.43 3.49 4.99
C GLY A 54 -12.56 3.10 5.95
N ASN A 55 -13.83 3.35 5.61
CA ASN A 55 -14.92 2.85 6.43
C ASN A 55 -14.96 1.33 6.39
N TYR A 56 -15.14 0.72 7.56
CA TYR A 56 -15.44 -0.70 7.69
C TYR A 56 -16.96 -0.87 7.72
N CYS A 57 -17.48 -1.62 6.76
CA CYS A 57 -18.92 -1.70 6.51
C CYS A 57 -19.38 -3.15 6.36
N GLU A 58 -20.70 -3.33 6.57
CA GLU A 58 -21.43 -4.49 6.11
C GLU A 58 -22.13 -4.13 4.80
N PHE A 59 -21.93 -4.95 3.78
CA PHE A 59 -22.45 -4.76 2.43
C PHE A 59 -23.42 -5.88 2.06
N GLU A 60 -24.66 -5.53 1.68
CA GLU A 60 -25.57 -6.40 1.00
C GLU A 60 -25.38 -6.25 -0.52
N ILE A 61 -25.01 -7.32 -1.21
CA ILE A 61 -24.61 -7.28 -2.62
C ILE A 61 -25.44 -8.25 -3.44
N PHE A 62 -25.91 -7.81 -4.60
CA PHE A 62 -26.41 -8.69 -5.65
C PHE A 62 -25.23 -9.22 -6.46
N MET A 63 -24.90 -10.47 -6.29
CA MET A 63 -23.78 -11.10 -6.99
C MET A 63 -24.05 -11.22 -8.48
N ALA A 64 -23.07 -10.86 -9.30
CA ALA A 64 -23.14 -11.05 -10.73
C ALA A 64 -23.14 -12.56 -11.06
N ARG A 65 -23.96 -12.96 -12.01
CA ARG A 65 -24.05 -14.39 -12.47
C ARG A 65 -22.86 -14.81 -13.31
N PHE A 66 -22.19 -13.87 -13.96
CA PHE A 66 -21.10 -14.10 -14.89
C PHE A 66 -19.82 -13.41 -14.41
N ALA A 67 -18.69 -14.06 -14.54
CA ALA A 67 -17.39 -13.56 -14.08
C ALA A 67 -16.95 -12.22 -14.73
N ASN A 68 -17.47 -11.90 -15.91
CA ASN A 68 -17.19 -10.67 -16.63
C ASN A 68 -18.14 -9.50 -16.28
N LYS A 69 -19.04 -9.68 -15.31
CA LYS A 69 -19.95 -8.62 -14.86
C LYS A 69 -19.64 -8.23 -13.43
N VAL A 70 -19.70 -6.92 -13.16
CA VAL A 70 -19.53 -6.38 -11.82
C VAL A 70 -20.80 -6.57 -11.01
N SER A 71 -20.66 -6.98 -9.75
CA SER A 71 -21.75 -7.11 -8.78
C SER A 71 -22.35 -5.74 -8.46
N ARG A 72 -23.55 -5.71 -7.90
CA ARG A 72 -24.26 -4.46 -7.60
C ARG A 72 -24.49 -4.33 -6.09
N LEU A 73 -24.17 -3.16 -5.55
CA LEU A 73 -24.50 -2.83 -4.17
C LEU A 73 -26.01 -2.66 -4.00
N LYS A 74 -26.58 -3.36 -3.02
CA LYS A 74 -27.96 -3.18 -2.55
C LYS A 74 -27.99 -2.19 -1.40
N LYS A 75 -27.18 -2.44 -0.35
CA LYS A 75 -27.15 -1.64 0.87
C LYS A 75 -25.76 -1.65 1.48
N CYS A 76 -25.40 -0.55 2.12
CA CYS A 76 -24.18 -0.41 2.89
C CYS A 76 -24.49 0.18 4.27
N ASN A 77 -24.06 -0.49 5.33
CA ASN A 77 -24.12 -0.02 6.70
C ASN A 77 -22.71 0.14 7.24
N ALA A 78 -22.30 1.35 7.63
CA ALA A 78 -21.02 1.56 8.27
C ALA A 78 -21.04 0.99 9.68
N ILE A 79 -20.09 0.08 9.99
CA ILE A 79 -19.87 -0.48 11.33
C ILE A 79 -18.88 0.41 12.07
N VAL A 80 -17.77 0.80 11.39
CA VAL A 80 -16.76 1.72 11.90
C VAL A 80 -16.52 2.79 10.85
N GLN A 81 -16.63 4.04 11.24
CA GLN A 81 -16.28 5.17 10.40
C GLN A 81 -14.83 5.58 10.69
N ALA A 82 -14.04 5.75 9.63
CA ALA A 82 -12.68 6.24 9.76
C ALA A 82 -12.68 7.71 10.17
N ASP A 83 -11.97 8.03 11.24
CA ASP A 83 -11.78 9.43 11.68
C ASP A 83 -10.55 10.04 11.01
N TRP A 84 -10.80 10.74 9.89
CA TRP A 84 -9.75 11.36 9.08
C TRP A 84 -9.23 12.70 9.61
N ARG A 85 -9.78 13.21 10.71
CA ARG A 85 -9.31 14.48 11.32
C ARG A 85 -7.91 14.36 11.90
N ILE A 86 -7.46 13.15 12.20
CA ILE A 86 -6.19 12.85 12.87
C ILE A 86 -5.21 12.17 11.90
N ALA A 87 -5.68 11.64 10.78
CA ALA A 87 -4.90 10.77 9.92
C ALA A 87 -4.14 11.51 8.82
N ASN A 88 -2.99 10.97 8.45
CA ASN A 88 -2.23 11.38 7.27
C ASN A 88 -2.93 10.88 6.00
N ILE A 89 -3.84 11.69 5.43
CA ILE A 89 -4.66 11.35 4.27
C ILE A 89 -3.80 10.94 3.06
N GLU A 90 -2.65 11.58 2.86
CA GLU A 90 -1.76 11.25 1.74
C GLU A 90 -1.22 9.83 1.84
N SER A 91 -0.67 9.43 3.00
CA SER A 91 -0.21 8.05 3.22
C SER A 91 -1.34 7.04 3.20
N PHE A 92 -2.55 7.44 3.60
CA PHE A 92 -3.73 6.60 3.47
C PHE A 92 -4.11 6.34 2.00
N ASN A 93 -4.07 7.37 1.15
CA ASN A 93 -4.30 7.21 -0.29
C ASN A 93 -3.25 6.27 -0.91
N LEU A 94 -1.98 6.37 -0.50
CA LEU A 94 -0.94 5.43 -0.92
C LEU A 94 -1.27 4.00 -0.48
N LEU A 95 -1.76 3.80 0.75
CA LEU A 95 -2.18 2.48 1.24
C LEU A 95 -3.32 1.91 0.40
N CYS A 96 -4.35 2.71 0.08
CA CYS A 96 -5.45 2.33 -0.80
C CYS A 96 -4.92 1.88 -2.17
N GLU A 97 -4.00 2.65 -2.74
CA GLU A 97 -3.39 2.35 -4.03
C GLU A 97 -2.58 1.05 -4.00
N CYS A 98 -1.77 0.84 -2.94
CA CYS A 98 -1.03 -0.41 -2.72
C CYS A 98 -1.96 -1.63 -2.71
N VAL A 99 -3.04 -1.57 -1.93
CA VAL A 99 -4.00 -2.68 -1.84
C VAL A 99 -4.68 -2.94 -3.19
N CYS A 100 -4.99 -1.89 -3.97
CA CYS A 100 -5.62 -2.06 -5.28
C CYS A 100 -4.67 -2.59 -6.34
N LYS A 101 -3.37 -2.24 -6.28
CA LYS A 101 -2.37 -2.59 -7.30
C LYS A 101 -1.52 -3.83 -6.96
N THR A 102 -1.60 -4.38 -5.73
CA THR A 102 -0.82 -5.59 -5.38
C THR A 102 -1.24 -6.79 -6.21
N ASN A 103 -0.28 -7.66 -6.54
CA ASN A 103 -0.54 -8.96 -7.14
C ASN A 103 -0.91 -10.04 -6.10
N SER A 104 -0.69 -9.74 -4.81
CA SER A 104 -1.04 -10.63 -3.70
C SER A 104 -2.55 -10.70 -3.49
N ASN A 105 -3.04 -11.85 -3.03
CA ASN A 105 -4.44 -12.10 -2.69
C ASN A 105 -4.53 -12.84 -1.35
N GLY A 106 -5.73 -12.88 -0.77
CA GLY A 106 -6.01 -13.61 0.46
C GLY A 106 -5.69 -12.83 1.73
N GLU A 107 -5.77 -13.48 2.88
CA GLU A 107 -5.68 -12.88 4.22
C GLU A 107 -4.48 -11.96 4.44
N ILE A 108 -3.37 -12.20 3.74
CA ILE A 108 -2.16 -11.38 3.84
C ILE A 108 -2.42 -9.92 3.42
N ASN A 109 -3.33 -9.67 2.45
CA ASN A 109 -3.73 -8.32 2.05
C ASN A 109 -4.53 -7.62 3.16
N PHE A 110 -5.42 -8.36 3.82
CA PHE A 110 -6.21 -7.80 4.92
C PHE A 110 -5.32 -7.49 6.13
N ILE A 111 -4.36 -8.37 6.44
CA ILE A 111 -3.37 -8.15 7.50
C ILE A 111 -2.48 -6.94 7.18
N PHE A 112 -2.03 -6.82 5.94
CA PHE A 112 -1.25 -5.67 5.47
C PHE A 112 -2.06 -4.37 5.65
N TRP A 113 -3.30 -4.36 5.14
CA TRP A 113 -4.20 -3.22 5.26
C TRP A 113 -4.37 -2.79 6.72
N LYS A 114 -4.79 -3.70 7.61
CA LYS A 114 -5.03 -3.38 9.02
C LYS A 114 -3.79 -2.82 9.70
N LYS A 115 -2.64 -3.48 9.56
CA LYS A 115 -1.39 -3.01 10.17
C LYS A 115 -0.98 -1.61 9.70
N MET A 116 -1.13 -1.32 8.40
CA MET A 116 -0.78 0.00 7.88
C MET A 116 -1.79 1.05 8.28
N LEU A 117 -3.08 0.72 8.29
CA LEU A 117 -4.14 1.61 8.77
C LEU A 117 -3.91 2.01 10.24
N ASP A 118 -3.62 1.03 11.11
CA ASP A 118 -3.32 1.28 12.52
C ASP A 118 -2.10 2.20 12.69
N LEU A 119 -1.04 2.02 11.87
CA LEU A 119 0.13 2.90 11.89
C LEU A 119 -0.21 4.34 11.46
N ILE A 120 -1.02 4.51 10.42
CA ILE A 120 -1.48 5.83 9.94
C ILE A 120 -2.30 6.53 11.03
N LEU A 121 -3.23 5.82 11.67
CA LEU A 121 -4.10 6.35 12.72
C LEU A 121 -3.35 6.63 14.03
N SER A 122 -2.23 5.95 14.29
CA SER A 122 -1.41 6.17 15.49
C SER A 122 -0.75 7.55 15.57
N ASN A 123 -0.62 8.24 14.43
CA ASN A 123 0.03 9.54 14.28
C ASN A 123 1.47 9.62 14.86
N GLN A 124 2.17 8.47 14.90
CA GLN A 124 3.52 8.37 15.48
C GLN A 124 4.63 8.75 14.50
N TYR A 125 4.34 8.76 13.20
CA TYR A 125 5.30 8.91 12.12
C TYR A 125 4.92 10.07 11.21
N SER A 126 5.91 10.74 10.62
CA SER A 126 5.68 11.75 9.59
C SER A 126 5.14 11.12 8.31
N ILE A 127 4.51 11.92 7.44
CA ILE A 127 3.96 11.47 6.14
C ILE A 127 5.00 10.70 5.34
N LYS A 128 6.18 11.29 5.12
CA LYS A 128 7.26 10.65 4.35
C LYS A 128 7.75 9.34 4.96
N GLN A 129 7.78 9.26 6.28
CA GLN A 129 8.17 8.05 7.01
C GLN A 129 7.11 6.95 6.86
N LEU A 130 5.82 7.30 6.94
CA LEU A 130 4.71 6.38 6.66
C LEU A 130 4.77 5.87 5.22
N ASP A 131 4.98 6.75 4.25
CA ASP A 131 5.10 6.38 2.84
C ASP A 131 6.24 5.35 2.63
N LEU A 132 7.41 5.58 3.24
CA LEU A 132 8.53 4.62 3.21
C LEU A 132 8.16 3.27 3.84
N ILE A 133 7.48 3.28 4.99
CA ILE A 133 7.05 2.05 5.68
C ILE A 133 6.04 1.29 4.82
N ILE A 134 5.04 1.97 4.26
CA ILE A 134 4.02 1.36 3.40
C ILE A 134 4.69 0.74 2.17
N MET A 135 5.60 1.46 1.50
CA MET A 135 6.32 0.95 0.33
C MET A 135 7.21 -0.26 0.67
N GLN A 136 7.93 -0.22 1.79
CA GLN A 136 8.73 -1.35 2.25
C GLN A 136 7.86 -2.59 2.51
N LYS A 137 6.72 -2.40 3.17
CA LYS A 137 5.76 -3.50 3.40
C LYS A 137 5.12 -3.99 2.12
N PHE A 138 4.88 -3.10 1.17
CA PHE A 138 4.42 -3.46 -0.17
C PHE A 138 5.45 -4.31 -0.93
N CYS A 139 6.74 -3.96 -0.86
CA CYS A 139 7.82 -4.79 -1.41
C CYS A 139 7.82 -6.20 -0.79
N LEU A 140 7.69 -6.29 0.55
CA LEU A 140 7.62 -7.57 1.25
C LEU A 140 6.39 -8.39 0.82
N LEU A 141 5.22 -7.75 0.73
CA LEU A 141 3.95 -8.36 0.32
C LEU A 141 4.05 -8.97 -1.09
N ASN A 142 4.78 -8.34 -1.99
CA ASN A 142 4.93 -8.77 -3.39
C ASN A 142 6.21 -9.58 -3.65
N GLY A 143 6.95 -10.00 -2.62
CA GLY A 143 8.11 -10.87 -2.73
C GLY A 143 9.39 -10.21 -3.28
N ILE A 144 9.46 -8.88 -3.31
CA ILE A 144 10.63 -8.12 -3.77
C ILE A 144 11.36 -7.40 -2.63
N SER A 145 11.35 -7.97 -1.41
CA SER A 145 12.03 -7.38 -0.27
C SER A 145 13.56 -7.33 -0.48
N LEU A 146 14.19 -6.26 0.02
CA LEU A 146 15.63 -6.11 -0.05
C LEU A 146 16.32 -6.84 1.11
N GLU A 147 17.38 -7.61 0.82
CA GLU A 147 18.26 -8.19 1.84
C GLU A 147 19.25 -7.12 2.33
N VAL A 148 19.19 -6.74 3.59
CA VAL A 148 20.01 -5.65 4.15
C VAL A 148 21.01 -6.10 5.21
N ASN A 149 21.00 -7.38 5.62
CA ASN A 149 21.82 -7.89 6.72
C ASN A 149 23.10 -8.61 6.28
N LYS A 150 23.14 -9.04 5.02
CA LYS A 150 24.28 -9.77 4.45
C LYS A 150 24.42 -9.46 2.95
N CYS A 151 25.63 -9.68 2.44
CA CYS A 151 25.86 -9.58 1.00
C CYS A 151 25.04 -10.62 0.26
N VAL A 152 24.22 -10.20 -0.70
CA VAL A 152 23.32 -11.07 -1.48
C VAL A 152 24.08 -12.08 -2.36
N VAL A 153 25.40 -11.85 -2.59
CA VAL A 153 26.22 -12.74 -3.44
C VAL A 153 26.99 -13.78 -2.61
N CYS A 154 27.64 -13.37 -1.50
CA CYS A 154 28.53 -14.27 -0.74
C CYS A 154 28.15 -14.43 0.73
N GLY A 155 27.09 -13.80 1.21
CA GLY A 155 26.65 -13.90 2.60
C GLY A 155 27.51 -13.11 3.61
N SER A 156 28.55 -12.40 3.19
CA SER A 156 29.40 -11.58 4.08
C SER A 156 28.57 -10.55 4.84
N ARG A 157 28.87 -10.35 6.12
CA ARG A 157 28.24 -9.30 6.96
C ARG A 157 28.97 -7.95 6.89
N ILE A 158 30.15 -7.90 6.24
CA ILE A 158 30.87 -6.65 5.99
C ILE A 158 30.32 -6.05 4.69
N LEU A 159 29.43 -5.08 4.84
CA LEU A 159 28.66 -4.51 3.74
C LEU A 159 29.25 -3.19 3.27
N LYS A 160 29.14 -2.93 1.98
CA LYS A 160 29.57 -1.68 1.33
C LYS A 160 28.39 -0.76 1.04
N THR A 161 27.44 -1.24 0.26
CA THR A 161 26.33 -0.41 -0.23
C THR A 161 25.15 -1.25 -0.68
N LEU A 162 23.98 -0.63 -0.73
CA LEU A 162 22.77 -1.21 -1.32
C LEU A 162 22.94 -1.30 -2.85
N ASN A 163 22.35 -2.35 -3.43
CA ASN A 163 22.26 -2.55 -4.87
C ASN A 163 20.86 -3.05 -5.23
N PHE A 164 20.06 -2.19 -5.84
CA PHE A 164 18.67 -2.50 -6.18
C PHE A 164 18.56 -3.58 -7.27
N ASN A 165 19.50 -3.62 -8.23
CA ASN A 165 19.50 -4.65 -9.28
C ASN A 165 19.83 -6.05 -8.74
N LYS A 166 20.53 -6.12 -7.60
CA LYS A 166 20.86 -7.38 -6.90
C LYS A 166 19.91 -7.65 -5.73
N HIS A 167 18.88 -6.84 -5.53
CA HIS A 167 17.87 -6.96 -4.49
C HIS A 167 18.43 -6.94 -3.05
N GLY A 168 19.49 -6.14 -2.80
CA GLY A 168 20.00 -6.00 -1.44
C GLY A 168 21.41 -5.46 -1.33
N MET A 169 22.00 -5.59 -0.14
CA MET A 169 23.33 -5.10 0.16
C MET A 169 24.44 -5.97 -0.47
N VAL A 170 25.52 -5.32 -0.90
CA VAL A 170 26.73 -5.97 -1.41
C VAL A 170 27.95 -5.57 -0.59
N CYS A 171 28.94 -6.47 -0.49
CA CYS A 171 30.26 -6.20 0.12
C CYS A 171 31.19 -5.51 -0.86
N ASN A 172 32.40 -5.08 -0.39
CA ASN A 172 33.40 -4.45 -1.23
C ASN A 172 33.85 -5.33 -2.43
N VAL A 173 33.92 -6.65 -2.25
CA VAL A 173 34.34 -7.60 -3.29
C VAL A 173 33.32 -7.69 -4.41
N HIS A 174 32.01 -7.59 -4.08
CA HIS A 174 30.93 -7.75 -5.03
C HIS A 174 30.32 -6.42 -5.50
N PHE A 175 30.87 -5.29 -5.09
CA PHE A 175 30.57 -3.97 -5.59
C PHE A 175 31.47 -3.61 -6.78
N ASN A 176 30.86 -3.27 -7.92
CA ASN A 176 31.59 -2.83 -9.10
C ASN A 176 31.45 -1.29 -9.27
N PRO A 177 32.49 -0.50 -8.92
CA PRO A 177 32.41 0.97 -8.99
C PRO A 177 32.30 1.53 -10.40
N ARG A 178 32.54 0.73 -11.45
CA ARG A 178 32.42 1.16 -12.84
C ARG A 178 30.99 1.11 -13.38
N SER A 179 30.16 0.25 -12.81
CA SER A 179 28.79 -0.01 -13.30
C SER A 179 27.70 0.18 -12.22
N GLU A 180 28.09 0.33 -10.95
CA GLU A 180 27.14 0.39 -9.83
C GLU A 180 27.30 1.69 -9.05
N LYS A 181 26.18 2.26 -8.61
CA LYS A 181 26.16 3.45 -7.76
C LYS A 181 26.41 3.04 -6.30
N ALA A 182 27.34 3.71 -5.63
CA ALA A 182 27.45 3.64 -4.18
C ALA A 182 26.54 4.68 -3.53
N TYR A 183 25.80 4.26 -2.53
CA TYR A 183 24.98 5.15 -1.70
C TYR A 183 25.78 5.63 -0.48
N SER A 184 25.38 6.80 0.06
CA SER A 184 25.97 7.35 1.27
C SER A 184 25.76 6.44 2.47
N LEU A 185 26.53 6.66 3.54
CA LEU A 185 26.35 5.91 4.79
C LEU A 185 24.95 6.12 5.38
N GLU A 186 24.41 7.34 5.28
CA GLU A 186 23.08 7.68 5.79
C GLU A 186 21.97 6.99 5.00
N GLU A 187 22.07 7.00 3.68
CA GLU A 187 21.11 6.29 2.80
C GLU A 187 21.13 4.78 3.07
N ASN A 188 22.32 4.18 3.16
CA ASN A 188 22.44 2.75 3.49
C ASN A 188 21.87 2.42 4.87
N LYS A 189 22.11 3.25 5.90
CA LYS A 189 21.53 3.08 7.24
C LYS A 189 20.01 3.25 7.26
N LEU A 190 19.49 4.22 6.49
CA LEU A 190 18.02 4.39 6.36
C LEU A 190 17.38 3.10 5.84
N PHE A 191 17.88 2.55 4.74
CA PHE A 191 17.36 1.28 4.19
C PHE A 191 17.56 0.11 5.15
N TYR A 192 18.70 0.03 5.83
CA TYR A 192 18.95 -0.98 6.84
C TYR A 192 17.88 -0.97 7.94
N TYR A 193 17.62 0.19 8.56
CA TYR A 193 16.61 0.29 9.61
C TYR A 193 15.18 0.09 9.08
N LEU A 194 14.88 0.60 7.89
CA LEU A 194 13.57 0.44 7.26
C LEU A 194 13.24 -1.04 7.02
N PHE A 195 14.13 -1.80 6.41
CA PHE A 195 13.89 -3.21 6.08
C PHE A 195 14.05 -4.16 7.28
N ASN A 196 14.69 -3.73 8.37
CA ASN A 196 14.69 -4.44 9.65
C ASN A 196 13.49 -4.06 10.57
N ASN A 197 12.54 -3.25 10.07
CA ASN A 197 11.36 -2.78 10.82
C ASN A 197 11.70 -1.92 12.05
N GLU A 198 12.88 -1.30 12.08
CA GLU A 198 13.32 -0.40 13.14
C GLU A 198 12.92 1.05 12.83
N TYR A 199 11.64 1.28 12.57
CA TYR A 199 11.11 2.53 12.01
C TYR A 199 11.42 3.78 12.83
N ARG A 200 11.48 3.69 14.17
CA ARG A 200 11.85 4.83 15.03
C ARG A 200 13.26 5.35 14.73
N LYS A 201 14.19 4.47 14.36
CA LYS A 201 15.56 4.86 14.02
C LYS A 201 15.66 5.56 12.67
N THR A 202 14.70 5.35 11.76
CA THR A 202 14.69 6.04 10.46
C THR A 202 14.51 7.55 10.59
N SER A 203 13.90 8.04 11.68
CA SER A 203 13.71 9.48 11.92
C SER A 203 15.00 10.30 12.00
N MET A 204 16.15 9.64 12.21
CA MET A 204 17.47 10.29 12.19
C MET A 204 17.95 10.65 10.78
N TYR A 205 17.28 10.15 9.72
CA TYR A 205 17.71 10.27 8.32
C TYR A 205 16.68 10.99 7.44
N THR A 206 15.98 11.98 7.99
CA THR A 206 14.87 12.69 7.32
C THR A 206 15.29 13.36 6.01
N ALA A 207 16.54 13.85 5.92
CA ALA A 207 17.09 14.46 4.70
C ALA A 207 17.15 13.49 3.51
N SER A 208 17.20 12.17 3.77
CA SER A 208 17.25 11.13 2.73
C SER A 208 15.89 10.56 2.35
N PHE A 209 14.78 11.01 2.96
CA PHE A 209 13.46 10.40 2.74
C PHE A 209 12.97 10.55 1.30
N ASP A 210 13.03 11.75 0.72
CA ASP A 210 12.56 11.99 -0.66
C ASP A 210 13.34 11.14 -1.67
N PHE A 211 14.65 11.06 -1.46
CA PHE A 211 15.51 10.22 -2.25
C PHE A 211 15.17 8.73 -2.11
N ALA A 212 14.94 8.24 -0.88
CA ALA A 212 14.57 6.85 -0.62
C ALA A 212 13.19 6.49 -1.20
N ILE A 213 12.21 7.39 -1.11
CA ILE A 213 10.89 7.21 -1.73
C ILE A 213 11.03 7.07 -3.25
N LYS A 214 11.81 7.96 -3.88
CA LYS A 214 12.07 7.89 -5.33
C LYS A 214 12.71 6.55 -5.72
N LEU A 215 13.73 6.10 -4.99
CA LEU A 215 14.41 4.83 -5.27
C LEU A 215 13.47 3.62 -5.12
N LEU A 216 12.64 3.59 -4.06
CA LEU A 216 11.67 2.50 -3.87
C LEU A 216 10.59 2.52 -4.95
N LYS A 217 10.14 3.70 -5.37
CA LYS A 217 9.20 3.85 -6.48
C LYS A 217 9.76 3.28 -7.79
N GLU A 218 10.99 3.66 -8.14
CA GLU A 218 11.69 3.11 -9.31
C GLU A 218 11.92 1.59 -9.18
N TYR A 219 12.28 1.12 -7.99
CA TYR A 219 12.48 -0.29 -7.72
C TYR A 219 11.20 -1.11 -7.89
N ILE A 220 10.08 -0.62 -7.39
CA ILE A 220 8.76 -1.27 -7.53
C ILE A 220 8.32 -1.28 -8.98
N ASP A 221 8.45 -0.16 -9.69
CA ASP A 221 8.11 -0.07 -11.12
C ASP A 221 8.94 -1.06 -11.94
N ASN A 222 10.26 -1.09 -11.74
CA ASN A 222 11.17 -1.98 -12.48
C ASN A 222 10.90 -3.47 -12.25
N ASN A 223 10.45 -3.87 -11.06
CA ASN A 223 10.26 -5.28 -10.71
C ASN A 223 8.83 -5.77 -10.89
N LEU A 224 7.83 -4.90 -10.73
CA LEU A 224 6.41 -5.26 -10.76
C LEU A 224 5.63 -4.57 -11.89
N GLY A 225 6.20 -3.57 -12.55
CA GLY A 225 5.49 -2.72 -13.51
C GLY A 225 4.41 -1.84 -12.86
N ILE A 226 4.50 -1.61 -11.54
CA ILE A 226 3.50 -0.86 -10.77
C ILE A 226 3.98 0.58 -10.59
N LYS A 227 3.19 1.54 -11.10
CA LYS A 227 3.39 2.97 -10.90
C LYS A 227 2.39 3.50 -9.89
N PHE A 228 2.88 4.30 -8.94
CA PHE A 228 2.04 4.94 -7.92
C PHE A 228 1.68 6.37 -8.33
N ASP A 229 0.38 6.64 -8.43
CA ASP A 229 -0.15 7.96 -8.76
C ASP A 229 -0.08 8.90 -7.55
N THR A 230 -0.30 8.38 -6.35
CA THR A 230 -0.20 9.13 -5.08
C THR A 230 1.20 9.66 -4.78
N LEU A 231 2.24 9.03 -5.33
CA LEU A 231 3.64 9.45 -5.18
C LEU A 231 4.12 10.33 -6.34
N PHE A 232 3.21 10.97 -7.07
CA PHE A 232 3.59 11.82 -8.23
C PHE A 232 4.47 13.02 -7.86
N LYS A 233 4.42 13.47 -6.62
CA LYS A 233 5.22 14.60 -6.10
C LYS A 233 6.70 14.28 -5.80
N TYR A 234 7.12 13.01 -5.87
CA TYR A 234 8.49 12.56 -5.59
C TYR A 234 9.27 12.16 -6.84
#